data_a5183b75ba273077253fece87f0381d5
#
_entry.id   a5183b75ba273077253fece87f0381d5
#
_cell.length_a   1.000
_cell.length_b   1.000
_cell.length_c   1.000
_cell.angle_alpha   90.00
_cell.angle_beta   90.00
_cell.angle_gamma   90.00
#
_symmetry.space_group_name_H-M   'P 1'
#
loop_
_entity.id
_entity.type
_entity.pdbx_description
1 polymer ?
#
loop_
_entity_poly.entity_id
_entity_poly.type
_entity_poly.pdbx_seq_one_letter_code
_entity_poly.pdbx_strand_id
1 'polypeptide(L)'
;MTRLPVKKTYKLFIGGAFPRSESGRTYEAQGQNVARASRKDVRDAVRAARGALPKWAGMTAYNRGQVLYRLAEMIEARAAEFADLSGGRTEVERTIDRVVWYAGWADKLAQVLGSSNPVAGPYFNFTVPEPTGVVAVLAPDEPPLLGLVSRLVPALTGGNTVVAVASETQPLAAIELAEAVATSDVPGGTVNVLTGHRAELAPWLASHMDVNAIDLSGADSASAELERAAAGNVKRVVRGSPDAQSPWEIASFLELKTVWHPVGQ
;
A
#
# COMPACT_ATOMS: atom_id res chain seq x y z
N MET A 1 28.06 16.76 -33.78
CA MET A 1 27.81 15.40 -33.23
C MET A 1 26.57 15.45 -32.34
N THR A 2 25.56 14.69 -32.68
CA THR A 2 24.36 14.57 -31.85
C THR A 2 24.74 13.73 -30.60
N ARG A 3 24.50 14.27 -29.41
CA ARG A 3 24.75 13.55 -28.12
C ARG A 3 23.92 12.28 -28.09
N LEU A 4 24.53 11.15 -27.72
CA LEU A 4 23.82 9.90 -27.49
C LEU A 4 22.92 10.04 -26.23
N PRO A 5 21.64 9.71 -26.31
CA PRO A 5 20.77 9.72 -25.13
C PRO A 5 21.18 8.62 -24.17
N VAL A 6 21.40 8.96 -22.90
CA VAL A 6 21.62 7.99 -21.82
C VAL A 6 20.25 7.69 -21.20
N LYS A 7 19.72 6.50 -21.47
CA LYS A 7 18.43 6.07 -20.90
C LYS A 7 18.62 5.56 -19.46
N LYS A 8 17.83 6.09 -18.52
CA LYS A 8 17.70 5.56 -17.15
C LYS A 8 16.88 4.26 -17.20
N THR A 9 17.24 3.26 -16.38
CA THR A 9 16.35 2.15 -16.07
C THR A 9 15.74 2.41 -14.69
N TYR A 10 14.43 2.54 -14.63
CA TYR A 10 13.69 2.71 -13.41
C TYR A 10 13.65 1.38 -12.65
N LYS A 11 13.95 1.42 -11.34
CA LYS A 11 14.14 0.23 -10.51
C LYS A 11 12.90 -0.07 -9.69
N LEU A 12 12.86 -1.24 -9.06
CA LEU A 12 11.90 -1.59 -8.02
C LEU A 12 12.18 -0.78 -6.75
N PHE A 13 11.22 -0.76 -5.82
CA PHE A 13 11.44 -0.25 -4.46
C PHE A 13 11.11 -1.34 -3.44
N ILE A 14 12.11 -1.85 -2.75
CA ILE A 14 11.97 -2.97 -1.81
C ILE A 14 12.83 -2.70 -0.59
N GLY A 15 12.23 -2.80 0.60
CA GLY A 15 12.96 -2.67 1.86
C GLY A 15 13.57 -1.29 2.12
N GLY A 16 13.07 -0.24 1.45
CA GLY A 16 13.61 1.13 1.53
C GLY A 16 14.76 1.40 0.56
N ALA A 17 15.04 0.48 -0.38
CA ALA A 17 16.10 0.61 -1.37
C ALA A 17 15.55 0.42 -2.80
N PHE A 18 16.34 0.83 -3.80
CA PHE A 18 16.00 0.71 -5.22
C PHE A 18 16.83 -0.39 -5.91
N PRO A 19 16.49 -1.68 -5.70
CA PRO A 19 17.18 -2.77 -6.39
C PRO A 19 16.74 -2.87 -7.85
N ARG A 20 17.60 -3.46 -8.69
CA ARG A 20 17.16 -4.01 -9.98
C ARG A 20 16.34 -5.25 -9.73
N SER A 21 15.49 -5.64 -10.70
CA SER A 21 14.87 -6.96 -10.65
C SER A 21 15.94 -8.04 -10.59
N GLU A 22 15.72 -9.07 -9.78
CA GLU A 22 16.64 -10.20 -9.64
C GLU A 22 16.87 -10.90 -11.00
N SER A 23 15.83 -10.90 -11.84
CA SER A 23 15.94 -11.48 -13.19
C SER A 23 16.72 -10.60 -14.18
N GLY A 24 17.02 -9.36 -13.86
CA GLY A 24 17.60 -8.36 -14.75
C GLY A 24 16.68 -7.92 -15.90
N ARG A 25 15.43 -8.42 -15.97
CA ARG A 25 14.49 -8.10 -17.02
C ARG A 25 13.95 -6.68 -16.88
N THR A 26 13.66 -6.07 -18.03
CA THR A 26 12.98 -4.79 -18.13
C THR A 26 11.82 -4.89 -19.12
N TYR A 27 10.93 -3.91 -19.07
CA TYR A 27 9.93 -3.66 -20.11
C TYR A 27 9.88 -2.16 -20.38
N GLU A 28 9.31 -1.79 -21.52
CA GLU A 28 9.16 -0.40 -21.90
C GLU A 28 7.78 0.11 -21.49
N ALA A 29 7.74 1.21 -20.74
CA ALA A 29 6.52 1.92 -20.39
C ALA A 29 6.81 3.44 -20.41
N GLN A 30 5.88 4.25 -20.89
CA GLN A 30 6.02 5.71 -21.00
C GLN A 30 7.35 6.12 -21.70
N GLY A 31 7.81 5.33 -22.70
CA GLY A 31 9.06 5.58 -23.42
C GLY A 31 10.34 5.34 -22.62
N GLN A 32 10.26 4.74 -21.44
CA GLN A 32 11.37 4.46 -20.52
C GLN A 32 11.55 2.97 -20.28
N ASN A 33 12.78 2.56 -19.93
CA ASN A 33 13.04 1.21 -19.46
C ASN A 33 12.69 1.11 -17.98
N VAL A 34 11.80 0.18 -17.63
CA VAL A 34 11.33 -0.07 -16.27
C VAL A 34 11.66 -1.51 -15.86
N ALA A 35 12.07 -1.72 -14.63
CA ALA A 35 12.34 -3.06 -14.12
C ALA A 35 11.07 -3.93 -14.19
N ARG A 36 11.22 -5.16 -14.69
CA ARG A 36 10.15 -6.16 -14.69
C ARG A 36 10.39 -7.11 -13.53
N ALA A 37 9.60 -6.95 -12.49
CA ALA A 37 9.67 -7.79 -11.31
C ALA A 37 9.40 -9.26 -11.63
N SER A 38 9.98 -10.13 -10.83
CA SER A 38 9.85 -11.58 -10.91
C SER A 38 9.21 -12.13 -9.62
N ARG A 39 8.90 -13.43 -9.61
CA ARG A 39 8.48 -14.14 -8.40
C ARG A 39 9.43 -13.94 -7.23
N LYS A 40 10.74 -13.85 -7.47
CA LYS A 40 11.74 -13.67 -6.41
C LYS A 40 11.65 -12.26 -5.82
N ASP A 41 11.40 -11.25 -6.66
CA ASP A 41 11.18 -9.88 -6.20
C ASP A 41 9.90 -9.77 -5.36
N VAL A 42 8.82 -10.48 -5.73
CA VAL A 42 7.60 -10.60 -4.91
C VAL A 42 7.93 -11.17 -3.53
N ARG A 43 8.65 -12.29 -3.47
CA ARG A 43 9.10 -12.91 -2.22
C ARG A 43 9.89 -11.93 -1.35
N ASP A 44 10.84 -11.23 -1.95
CA ASP A 44 11.73 -10.33 -1.22
C ASP A 44 10.98 -9.07 -0.72
N ALA A 45 10.02 -8.56 -1.50
CA ALA A 45 9.12 -7.49 -1.10
C ALA A 45 8.21 -7.90 0.07
N VAL A 46 7.61 -9.11 0.01
CA VAL A 46 6.77 -9.63 1.11
C VAL A 46 7.59 -9.85 2.37
N ARG A 47 8.82 -10.37 2.26
CA ARG A 47 9.73 -10.53 3.41
C ARG A 47 10.11 -9.19 4.03
N ALA A 48 10.40 -8.17 3.21
CA ALA A 48 10.67 -6.81 3.68
C ALA A 48 9.46 -6.21 4.40
N ALA A 49 8.25 -6.36 3.82
CA ALA A 49 7.01 -5.91 4.42
C ALA A 49 6.75 -6.61 5.76
N ARG A 50 6.90 -7.93 5.82
CA ARG A 50 6.73 -8.71 7.05
C ARG A 50 7.73 -8.30 8.14
N GLY A 51 8.99 -8.04 7.77
CA GLY A 51 10.02 -7.57 8.69
C GLY A 51 9.77 -6.16 9.25
N ALA A 52 9.18 -5.27 8.45
CA ALA A 52 8.84 -3.90 8.86
C ALA A 52 7.56 -3.81 9.71
N LEU A 53 6.65 -4.77 9.59
CA LEU A 53 5.32 -4.74 10.21
C LEU A 53 5.35 -4.48 11.72
N PRO A 54 6.16 -5.17 12.55
CA PRO A 54 6.15 -4.93 14.00
C PRO A 54 6.52 -3.49 14.37
N LYS A 55 7.46 -2.89 13.66
CA LYS A 55 7.87 -1.51 13.90
C LYS A 55 6.78 -0.52 13.49
N TRP A 56 6.16 -0.71 12.33
CA TRP A 56 5.12 0.18 11.82
C TRP A 56 3.82 0.04 12.62
N ALA A 57 3.34 -1.17 12.86
CA ALA A 57 2.14 -1.44 13.64
C ALA A 57 2.29 -1.01 15.11
N GLY A 58 3.48 -1.18 15.69
CA GLY A 58 3.79 -0.78 17.08
C GLY A 58 3.99 0.72 17.29
N MET A 59 4.05 1.52 16.22
CA MET A 59 4.08 2.98 16.31
C MET A 59 2.76 3.50 16.88
N THR A 60 2.82 4.56 17.71
CA THR A 60 1.57 5.20 18.15
C THR A 60 0.79 5.71 16.93
N ALA A 61 -0.52 5.68 17.03
CA ALA A 61 -1.39 6.14 15.93
C ALA A 61 -1.11 7.60 15.55
N TYR A 62 -0.85 8.44 16.55
CA TYR A 62 -0.44 9.83 16.32
C TYR A 62 0.86 9.92 15.48
N ASN A 63 1.89 9.17 15.87
CA ASN A 63 3.17 9.19 15.12
C ASN A 63 3.00 8.67 13.69
N ARG A 64 2.17 7.63 13.47
CA ARG A 64 1.85 7.18 12.10
C ARG A 64 1.21 8.30 11.29
N GLY A 65 0.27 9.04 11.88
CA GLY A 65 -0.33 10.20 11.22
C GLY A 65 0.70 11.26 10.84
N GLN A 66 1.67 11.58 11.74
CA GLN A 66 2.74 12.52 11.45
C GLN A 66 3.66 12.05 10.30
N VAL A 67 4.01 10.76 10.27
CA VAL A 67 4.81 10.19 9.18
C VAL A 67 4.06 10.23 7.84
N LEU A 68 2.75 9.95 7.83
CA LEU A 68 1.93 10.07 6.62
C LEU A 68 1.78 11.54 6.19
N TYR A 69 1.64 12.47 7.12
CA TYR A 69 1.64 13.89 6.80
C TYR A 69 2.97 14.33 6.19
N ARG A 70 4.11 13.85 6.73
CA ARG A 70 5.43 14.07 6.15
C ARG A 70 5.54 13.52 4.73
N LEU A 71 4.91 12.38 4.44
CA LEU A 71 4.83 11.86 3.06
C LEU A 71 4.08 12.83 2.13
N ALA A 72 2.99 13.45 2.59
CA ALA A 72 2.28 14.47 1.82
C ALA A 72 3.17 15.68 1.51
N GLU A 73 3.98 16.14 2.46
CA GLU A 73 4.97 17.21 2.23
C GLU A 73 6.01 16.81 1.18
N MET A 74 6.45 15.55 1.16
CA MET A 74 7.40 15.06 0.15
C MET A 74 6.78 14.99 -1.25
N ILE A 75 5.49 14.66 -1.35
CA ILE A 75 4.75 14.69 -2.62
C ILE A 75 4.56 16.15 -3.07
N GLU A 76 4.17 17.05 -2.17
CA GLU A 76 4.01 18.47 -2.48
C GLU A 76 5.31 19.10 -3.00
N ALA A 77 6.43 18.80 -2.35
CA ALA A 77 7.75 19.29 -2.76
C ALA A 77 8.18 18.84 -4.17
N ARG A 78 7.55 17.79 -4.70
CA ARG A 78 7.82 17.21 -6.02
C ARG A 78 6.60 17.28 -6.95
N ALA A 79 5.67 18.19 -6.68
CA ALA A 79 4.39 18.25 -7.40
C ALA A 79 4.54 18.45 -8.92
N ALA A 80 5.58 19.14 -9.37
CA ALA A 80 5.85 19.33 -10.79
C ALA A 80 6.24 18.02 -11.48
N GLU A 81 7.18 17.26 -10.89
CA GLU A 81 7.63 15.96 -11.38
C GLU A 81 6.48 14.94 -11.41
N PHE A 82 5.66 14.91 -10.36
CA PHE A 82 4.47 14.07 -10.33
C PHE A 82 3.45 14.44 -11.40
N ALA A 83 3.24 15.74 -11.65
CA ALA A 83 2.30 16.19 -12.67
C ALA A 83 2.71 15.74 -14.09
N ASP A 84 4.02 15.70 -14.36
CA ASP A 84 4.57 15.23 -15.64
C ASP A 84 4.44 13.70 -15.82
N LEU A 85 4.35 12.95 -14.71
CA LEU A 85 4.33 11.48 -14.68
C LEU A 85 2.93 10.87 -14.47
N SER A 86 1.94 11.70 -14.19
CA SER A 86 0.57 11.26 -13.88
C SER A 86 -0.47 12.02 -14.74
N GLY A 87 -1.71 12.11 -14.29
CA GLY A 87 -2.80 12.84 -14.93
C GLY A 87 -2.75 14.38 -14.77
N GLY A 88 -1.57 14.93 -14.49
CA GLY A 88 -1.35 16.36 -14.34
C GLY A 88 -1.58 16.89 -12.92
N ARG A 89 -1.48 18.21 -12.78
CA ARG A 89 -1.47 18.88 -11.48
C ARG A 89 -2.70 18.59 -10.60
N THR A 90 -3.87 18.52 -11.20
CA THR A 90 -5.12 18.22 -10.46
C THR A 90 -5.10 16.84 -9.80
N GLU A 91 -4.52 15.83 -10.46
CA GLU A 91 -4.36 14.51 -9.84
C GLU A 91 -3.41 14.58 -8.65
N VAL A 92 -2.31 15.31 -8.77
CA VAL A 92 -1.32 15.49 -7.69
C VAL A 92 -1.95 16.18 -6.48
N GLU A 93 -2.67 17.28 -6.68
CA GLU A 93 -3.35 18.02 -5.62
C GLU A 93 -4.36 17.13 -4.88
N ARG A 94 -5.19 16.38 -5.61
CA ARG A 94 -6.11 15.39 -5.03
C ARG A 94 -5.39 14.28 -4.28
N THR A 95 -4.20 13.89 -4.74
CA THR A 95 -3.37 12.88 -4.08
C THR A 95 -2.84 13.38 -2.75
N ILE A 96 -2.31 14.59 -2.71
CA ILE A 96 -1.82 15.25 -1.48
C ILE A 96 -2.95 15.36 -0.47
N ASP A 97 -4.09 15.91 -0.88
CA ASP A 97 -5.29 16.02 -0.03
C ASP A 97 -5.72 14.66 0.52
N ARG A 98 -5.64 13.60 -0.30
CA ARG A 98 -5.97 12.23 0.10
C ARG A 98 -5.03 11.73 1.19
N VAL A 99 -3.71 11.94 1.05
CA VAL A 99 -2.73 11.52 2.07
C VAL A 99 -2.96 12.29 3.37
N VAL A 100 -3.13 13.61 3.30
CA VAL A 100 -3.41 14.47 4.48
C VAL A 100 -4.68 14.02 5.19
N TRP A 101 -5.75 13.73 4.44
CA TRP A 101 -7.01 13.29 5.00
C TRP A 101 -6.85 11.97 5.79
N TYR A 102 -6.19 10.97 5.21
CA TYR A 102 -5.95 9.70 5.89
C TYR A 102 -4.96 9.83 7.06
N ALA A 103 -3.95 10.68 6.96
CA ALA A 103 -3.06 11.01 8.08
C ALA A 103 -3.85 11.51 9.29
N GLY A 104 -4.86 12.38 9.05
CA GLY A 104 -5.76 12.89 10.07
C GLY A 104 -6.68 11.85 10.70
N TRP A 105 -6.84 10.66 10.11
CA TRP A 105 -7.65 9.58 10.64
C TRP A 105 -6.88 8.62 11.55
N ALA A 106 -5.56 8.60 11.50
CA ALA A 106 -4.76 7.59 12.17
C ALA A 106 -5.07 7.48 13.68
N ASP A 107 -5.15 8.60 14.39
CA ASP A 107 -5.40 8.65 15.83
C ASP A 107 -6.88 8.55 16.24
N LYS A 108 -7.80 8.53 15.26
CA LYS A 108 -9.24 8.47 15.50
C LYS A 108 -9.83 7.06 15.39
N LEU A 109 -9.08 6.14 14.77
CA LEU A 109 -9.59 4.80 14.44
C LEU A 109 -10.02 4.01 15.68
N ALA A 110 -9.25 4.06 16.75
CA ALA A 110 -9.57 3.34 17.99
C ALA A 110 -10.88 3.83 18.64
N GLN A 111 -11.19 5.13 18.50
CA GLN A 111 -12.42 5.71 19.05
C GLN A 111 -13.64 5.43 18.17
N VAL A 112 -13.45 5.39 16.85
CA VAL A 112 -14.56 5.25 15.89
C VAL A 112 -14.91 3.78 15.65
N LEU A 113 -13.91 2.90 15.58
CA LEU A 113 -14.09 1.47 15.28
C LEU A 113 -14.00 0.59 16.53
N GLY A 114 -13.40 1.09 17.61
CA GLY A 114 -13.43 0.43 18.92
C GLY A 114 -14.78 0.60 19.59
N SER A 115 -15.16 -0.34 20.42
CA SER A 115 -16.41 -0.28 21.17
C SER A 115 -16.30 -0.98 22.50
N SER A 116 -17.12 -0.58 23.48
CA SER A 116 -17.45 -1.35 24.65
C SER A 116 -18.79 -2.01 24.43
N ASN A 117 -18.86 -3.34 24.55
CA ASN A 117 -20.07 -4.11 24.28
C ASN A 117 -20.72 -4.53 25.60
N PRO A 118 -22.00 -4.21 25.84
CA PRO A 118 -22.72 -4.72 27.00
C PRO A 118 -22.93 -6.23 26.87
N VAL A 119 -22.60 -6.98 27.92
CA VAL A 119 -22.74 -8.43 27.96
C VAL A 119 -23.42 -8.86 29.27
N ALA A 120 -24.22 -9.93 29.19
CA ALA A 120 -24.85 -10.53 30.37
C ALA A 120 -23.87 -11.44 31.09
N GLY A 121 -23.12 -10.88 32.05
CA GLY A 121 -22.13 -11.61 32.84
C GLY A 121 -21.03 -10.71 33.41
N PRO A 122 -20.14 -11.26 34.26
CA PRO A 122 -19.10 -10.51 34.95
C PRO A 122 -17.89 -10.27 34.01
N TYR A 123 -18.11 -9.61 32.84
CA TYR A 123 -17.07 -9.33 31.88
C TYR A 123 -17.14 -7.87 31.42
N PHE A 124 -15.97 -7.26 31.31
CA PHE A 124 -15.79 -6.06 30.51
C PHE A 124 -15.41 -6.50 29.08
N ASN A 125 -16.31 -6.29 28.15
CA ASN A 125 -16.12 -6.67 26.75
C ASN A 125 -15.84 -5.43 25.92
N PHE A 126 -14.74 -5.45 25.16
CA PHE A 126 -14.36 -4.33 24.31
C PHE A 126 -13.69 -4.79 23.02
N THR A 127 -13.82 -3.98 21.99
CA THR A 127 -13.26 -4.26 20.66
C THR A 127 -12.14 -3.27 20.36
N VAL A 128 -11.03 -3.79 19.82
CA VAL A 128 -9.84 -3.03 19.42
C VAL A 128 -9.57 -3.28 17.94
N PRO A 129 -9.44 -2.24 17.11
CA PRO A 129 -8.98 -2.41 15.73
C PRO A 129 -7.47 -2.66 15.69
N GLU A 130 -7.06 -3.72 14.99
CA GLU A 130 -5.65 -4.08 14.76
C GLU A 130 -5.37 -4.19 13.25
N PRO A 131 -4.12 -3.95 12.79
CA PRO A 131 -3.79 -4.15 11.38
C PRO A 131 -3.94 -5.61 10.97
N THR A 132 -4.48 -5.86 9.78
CA THR A 132 -4.54 -7.21 9.20
C THR A 132 -3.14 -7.80 8.98
N GLY A 133 -2.15 -6.98 8.64
CA GLY A 133 -0.75 -7.40 8.48
C GLY A 133 -0.09 -6.89 7.20
N VAL A 134 0.39 -7.80 6.36
CA VAL A 134 0.95 -7.47 5.04
C VAL A 134 -0.18 -7.42 4.02
N VAL A 135 -0.31 -6.30 3.34
CA VAL A 135 -1.34 -6.04 2.32
C VAL A 135 -0.70 -6.01 0.93
N ALA A 136 -1.18 -6.82 0.02
CA ALA A 136 -0.87 -6.68 -1.40
C ALA A 136 -1.88 -5.71 -2.05
N VAL A 137 -1.39 -4.77 -2.84
CA VAL A 137 -2.23 -3.81 -3.59
C VAL A 137 -1.96 -3.97 -5.07
N LEU A 138 -2.98 -4.31 -5.85
CA LEU A 138 -2.93 -4.20 -7.31
C LEU A 138 -3.48 -2.82 -7.68
N ALA A 139 -2.57 -1.90 -8.03
CA ALA A 139 -2.96 -0.54 -8.36
C ALA A 139 -3.79 -0.50 -9.66
N PRO A 140 -4.84 0.31 -9.76
CA PRO A 140 -5.51 0.57 -11.03
C PRO A 140 -4.57 1.27 -12.00
N ASP A 141 -4.82 1.12 -13.29
CA ASP A 141 -4.00 1.79 -14.30
C ASP A 141 -4.31 3.29 -14.39
N GLU A 142 -5.55 3.66 -14.11
CA GLU A 142 -6.03 5.05 -14.12
C GLU A 142 -6.88 5.35 -12.87
N PRO A 143 -6.66 6.48 -12.24
CA PRO A 143 -5.52 7.40 -12.34
C PRO A 143 -4.25 6.80 -11.67
N PRO A 144 -3.05 6.93 -12.29
CA PRO A 144 -1.87 6.12 -11.88
C PRO A 144 -1.31 6.47 -10.52
N LEU A 145 -1.33 7.73 -10.12
CA LEU A 145 -0.85 8.20 -8.83
C LEU A 145 -1.95 8.14 -7.76
N LEU A 146 -3.07 8.83 -8.00
CA LEU A 146 -4.19 8.88 -7.06
C LEU A 146 -4.79 7.49 -6.84
N GLY A 147 -4.88 6.66 -7.88
CA GLY A 147 -5.38 5.30 -7.78
C GLY A 147 -4.53 4.45 -6.85
N LEU A 148 -3.21 4.48 -7.01
CA LEU A 148 -2.28 3.78 -6.11
C LEU A 148 -2.39 4.30 -4.68
N VAL A 149 -2.31 5.61 -4.48
CA VAL A 149 -2.33 6.25 -3.14
C VAL A 149 -3.65 5.99 -2.42
N SER A 150 -4.77 6.00 -3.13
CA SER A 150 -6.09 5.73 -2.56
C SER A 150 -6.24 4.29 -2.01
N ARG A 151 -5.42 3.35 -2.44
CA ARG A 151 -5.42 1.97 -1.94
C ARG A 151 -4.28 1.71 -0.94
N LEU A 152 -3.16 2.39 -1.10
CA LEU A 152 -1.98 2.23 -0.27
C LEU A 152 -2.12 2.94 1.09
N VAL A 153 -2.53 4.21 1.10
CA VAL A 153 -2.53 5.03 2.32
C VAL A 153 -3.56 4.57 3.36
N PRO A 154 -4.79 4.14 3.02
CA PRO A 154 -5.70 3.55 4.01
C PRO A 154 -5.11 2.35 4.74
N ALA A 155 -4.41 1.45 4.03
CA ALA A 155 -3.74 0.30 4.63
C ALA A 155 -2.64 0.75 5.61
N LEU A 156 -1.80 1.72 5.21
CA LEU A 156 -0.74 2.29 6.06
C LEU A 156 -1.30 2.97 7.30
N THR A 157 -2.39 3.72 7.17
CA THR A 157 -3.06 4.43 8.28
C THR A 157 -3.48 3.45 9.37
N GLY A 158 -3.98 2.28 8.98
CA GLY A 158 -4.34 1.19 9.88
C GLY A 158 -3.16 0.48 10.54
N GLY A 159 -1.93 0.76 10.13
CA GLY A 159 -0.72 0.12 10.67
C GLY A 159 -0.25 -1.10 9.88
N ASN A 160 -0.82 -1.37 8.71
CA ASN A 160 -0.37 -2.43 7.79
C ASN A 160 0.88 -2.01 7.02
N THR A 161 1.62 -3.00 6.53
CA THR A 161 2.67 -2.81 5.53
C THR A 161 2.18 -3.23 4.15
N VAL A 162 2.74 -2.63 3.10
CA VAL A 162 2.19 -2.78 1.75
C VAL A 162 3.24 -3.28 0.75
N VAL A 163 2.81 -4.21 -0.11
CA VAL A 163 3.48 -4.58 -1.37
C VAL A 163 2.54 -4.19 -2.50
N ALA A 164 2.86 -3.14 -3.21
CA ALA A 164 2.06 -2.62 -4.32
C ALA A 164 2.64 -3.07 -5.66
N VAL A 165 1.79 -3.56 -6.56
CA VAL A 165 2.07 -3.67 -7.98
C VAL A 165 1.54 -2.43 -8.64
N ALA A 166 2.44 -1.63 -9.20
CA ALA A 166 2.12 -0.38 -9.87
C ALA A 166 1.28 -0.59 -11.14
N SER A 167 0.73 0.50 -11.68
CA SER A 167 0.17 0.49 -13.03
C SER A 167 1.16 -0.12 -14.03
N GLU A 168 0.68 -1.01 -14.87
CA GLU A 168 1.51 -1.66 -15.88
C GLU A 168 1.89 -0.69 -17.01
N THR A 169 0.98 0.18 -17.37
CA THR A 169 1.12 1.14 -18.47
C THR A 169 1.75 2.46 -18.02
N GLN A 170 1.52 2.88 -16.77
CA GLN A 170 2.00 4.15 -16.21
C GLN A 170 2.74 3.97 -14.87
N PRO A 171 3.83 3.19 -14.83
CA PRO A 171 4.52 2.85 -13.58
C PRO A 171 5.37 3.98 -13.00
N LEU A 172 5.70 5.04 -13.78
CA LEU A 172 6.67 6.04 -13.36
C LEU A 172 6.20 6.88 -12.18
N ALA A 173 4.91 7.20 -12.11
CA ALA A 173 4.32 7.89 -10.96
C ALA A 173 4.48 7.10 -9.64
N ALA A 174 4.37 5.76 -9.70
CA ALA A 174 4.58 4.90 -8.54
C ALA A 174 6.06 4.84 -8.10
N ILE A 175 7.00 4.94 -9.04
CA ILE A 175 8.43 4.99 -8.73
C ILE A 175 8.80 6.34 -8.11
N GLU A 176 8.24 7.45 -8.62
CA GLU A 176 8.42 8.77 -8.02
C GLU A 176 7.81 8.82 -6.60
N LEU A 177 6.65 8.18 -6.40
CA LEU A 177 6.08 7.99 -5.05
C LEU A 177 7.04 7.20 -4.14
N ALA A 178 7.71 6.18 -4.66
CA ALA A 178 8.70 5.43 -3.90
C ALA A 178 9.92 6.30 -3.53
N GLU A 179 10.33 7.25 -4.37
CA GLU A 179 11.37 8.23 -4.04
C GLU A 179 10.89 9.21 -2.94
N ALA A 180 9.63 9.64 -2.99
CA ALA A 180 9.02 10.42 -1.91
C ALA A 180 8.96 9.64 -0.59
N VAL A 181 8.57 8.37 -0.64
CA VAL A 181 8.58 7.46 0.52
C VAL A 181 10.00 7.29 1.09
N ALA A 182 11.01 7.08 0.24
CA ALA A 182 12.39 6.88 0.65
C ALA A 182 13.02 8.13 1.31
N THR A 183 12.49 9.30 1.02
CA THR A 183 12.96 10.59 1.57
C THR A 183 12.06 11.14 2.68
N SER A 184 10.99 10.42 3.01
CA SER A 184 10.11 10.66 4.16
C SER A 184 10.56 9.84 5.38
N ASP A 185 9.83 9.95 6.48
CA ASP A 185 10.09 9.19 7.71
C ASP A 185 9.45 7.77 7.71
N VAL A 186 8.94 7.32 6.57
CA VAL A 186 8.35 5.97 6.43
C VAL A 186 9.46 4.93 6.58
N PRO A 187 9.37 4.00 7.53
CA PRO A 187 10.41 3.00 7.73
C PRO A 187 10.59 2.09 6.51
N GLY A 188 11.85 1.77 6.17
CA GLY A 188 12.15 0.88 5.06
C GLY A 188 11.41 -0.46 5.18
N GLY A 189 10.80 -0.92 4.09
CA GLY A 189 9.97 -2.12 4.04
C GLY A 189 8.49 -1.91 4.35
N THR A 190 8.09 -0.79 4.96
CA THR A 190 6.67 -0.46 5.19
C THR A 190 5.90 -0.34 3.87
N VAL A 191 6.52 0.26 2.88
CA VAL A 191 6.04 0.34 1.50
C VAL A 191 7.04 -0.34 0.59
N ASN A 192 6.55 -1.19 -0.30
CA ASN A 192 7.34 -1.83 -1.36
C ASN A 192 6.58 -1.68 -2.67
N VAL A 193 7.26 -1.26 -3.74
CA VAL A 193 6.66 -1.03 -5.05
C VAL A 193 7.32 -1.91 -6.09
N LEU A 194 6.52 -2.73 -6.73
CA LEU A 194 6.90 -3.62 -7.82
C LEU A 194 6.32 -3.09 -9.12
N THR A 195 7.14 -3.07 -10.16
CA THR A 195 6.74 -2.78 -11.54
C THR A 195 6.86 -4.05 -12.37
N GLY A 196 6.04 -4.22 -13.39
CA GLY A 196 6.02 -5.40 -14.23
C GLY A 196 4.61 -5.81 -14.62
N HIS A 197 4.47 -6.98 -15.24
CA HIS A 197 3.17 -7.44 -15.71
C HIS A 197 2.33 -7.99 -14.57
N ARG A 198 1.15 -7.42 -14.38
CA ARG A 198 0.20 -7.81 -13.32
C ARG A 198 -0.15 -9.29 -13.39
N ALA A 199 -0.33 -9.81 -14.60
CA ALA A 199 -0.62 -11.23 -14.82
C ALA A 199 0.48 -12.17 -14.30
N GLU A 200 1.74 -11.70 -14.21
CA GLU A 200 2.86 -12.50 -13.67
C GLU A 200 2.99 -12.36 -12.14
N LEU A 201 2.68 -11.20 -11.59
CA LEU A 201 2.93 -10.89 -10.18
C LEU A 201 1.74 -11.19 -9.26
N ALA A 202 0.51 -10.89 -9.72
CA ALA A 202 -0.70 -11.00 -8.91
C ALA A 202 -0.99 -12.42 -8.42
N PRO A 203 -0.83 -13.50 -9.21
CA PRO A 203 -1.04 -14.85 -8.71
C PRO A 203 -0.11 -15.23 -7.56
N TRP A 204 1.14 -14.75 -7.58
CA TRP A 204 2.10 -15.00 -6.49
C TRP A 204 1.73 -14.25 -5.21
N LEU A 205 1.25 -13.02 -5.31
CA LEU A 205 0.76 -12.25 -4.16
C LEU A 205 -0.53 -12.86 -3.60
N ALA A 206 -1.45 -13.25 -4.47
CA ALA A 206 -2.71 -13.86 -4.08
C ALA A 206 -2.53 -15.21 -3.36
N SER A 207 -1.55 -16.02 -3.75
CA SER A 207 -1.25 -17.30 -3.13
C SER A 207 -0.21 -17.26 -2.01
N HIS A 208 0.45 -16.09 -1.77
CA HIS A 208 1.55 -16.00 -0.79
C HIS A 208 1.05 -16.11 0.64
N MET A 209 1.57 -17.06 1.42
CA MET A 209 1.12 -17.34 2.80
C MET A 209 1.31 -16.16 3.77
N ASP A 210 2.36 -15.34 3.57
CA ASP A 210 2.67 -14.16 4.39
C ASP A 210 1.95 -12.88 3.96
N VAL A 211 1.08 -12.93 2.95
CA VAL A 211 0.18 -11.84 2.61
C VAL A 211 -1.15 -12.09 3.30
N ASN A 212 -1.63 -11.13 4.11
CA ASN A 212 -2.83 -11.24 4.92
C ASN A 212 -4.08 -10.65 4.25
N ALA A 213 -3.89 -9.64 3.41
CA ALA A 213 -4.97 -9.04 2.63
C ALA A 213 -4.49 -8.75 1.20
N ILE A 214 -5.42 -8.75 0.26
CA ILE A 214 -5.17 -8.35 -1.11
C ILE A 214 -6.24 -7.39 -1.59
N ASP A 215 -5.81 -6.25 -2.13
CA ASP A 215 -6.67 -5.29 -2.79
C ASP A 215 -6.67 -5.56 -4.29
N LEU A 216 -7.83 -5.87 -4.81
CA LEU A 216 -8.06 -6.24 -6.22
C LEU A 216 -8.61 -5.08 -7.07
N SER A 217 -8.49 -3.83 -6.61
CA SER A 217 -9.05 -2.66 -7.32
C SER A 217 -8.52 -2.51 -8.75
N GLY A 218 -7.29 -2.98 -9.02
CA GLY A 218 -6.69 -3.03 -10.36
C GLY A 218 -6.63 -4.43 -10.98
N ALA A 219 -7.39 -5.40 -10.50
CA ALA A 219 -7.28 -6.79 -10.97
C ALA A 219 -8.09 -7.09 -12.24
N ASP A 220 -9.00 -6.20 -12.65
CA ASP A 220 -9.86 -6.35 -13.82
C ASP A 220 -10.53 -7.74 -13.93
N SER A 221 -10.42 -8.38 -15.08
CA SER A 221 -11.01 -9.71 -15.33
C SER A 221 -10.39 -10.86 -14.52
N ALA A 222 -9.20 -10.68 -13.94
CA ALA A 222 -8.52 -11.72 -13.16
C ALA A 222 -9.04 -11.83 -11.71
N SER A 223 -9.92 -10.94 -11.25
CA SER A 223 -10.39 -10.88 -9.86
C SER A 223 -10.87 -12.21 -9.30
N ALA A 224 -11.69 -12.95 -10.03
CA ALA A 224 -12.27 -14.23 -9.55
C ALA A 224 -11.21 -15.34 -9.37
N GLU A 225 -10.18 -15.37 -10.21
CA GLU A 225 -9.08 -16.31 -10.09
C GLU A 225 -8.18 -15.97 -8.89
N LEU A 226 -7.87 -14.70 -8.72
CA LEU A 226 -7.07 -14.21 -7.60
C LEU A 226 -7.78 -14.41 -6.26
N GLU A 227 -9.10 -14.24 -6.20
CA GLU A 227 -9.89 -14.59 -5.00
C GLU A 227 -9.82 -16.05 -4.63
N ARG A 228 -9.95 -16.97 -5.62
CA ARG A 228 -9.78 -18.40 -5.37
C ARG A 228 -8.38 -18.71 -4.82
N ALA A 229 -7.34 -18.09 -5.37
CA ALA A 229 -5.99 -18.25 -4.87
C ALA A 229 -5.83 -17.69 -3.44
N ALA A 230 -6.46 -16.55 -3.14
CA ALA A 230 -6.45 -15.91 -1.83
C ALA A 230 -7.18 -16.74 -0.76
N ALA A 231 -8.19 -17.51 -1.14
CA ALA A 231 -8.95 -18.38 -0.23
C ALA A 231 -8.08 -19.48 0.41
N GLY A 232 -6.96 -19.86 -0.22
CA GLY A 232 -6.05 -20.90 0.28
C GLY A 232 -5.47 -20.65 1.67
N ASN A 233 -5.38 -19.39 2.11
CA ASN A 233 -4.95 -19.02 3.47
C ASN A 233 -5.90 -17.99 4.13
N VAL A 234 -7.18 -18.01 3.73
CA VAL A 234 -8.24 -17.17 4.29
C VAL A 234 -7.88 -15.66 4.23
N LYS A 235 -7.22 -15.26 3.16
CA LYS A 235 -6.78 -13.90 2.94
C LYS A 235 -7.98 -12.95 2.80
N ARG A 236 -7.90 -11.79 3.43
CA ARG A 236 -8.91 -10.74 3.23
C ARG A 236 -8.82 -10.20 1.81
N VAL A 237 -9.93 -10.17 1.11
CA VAL A 237 -10.04 -9.58 -0.23
C VAL A 237 -10.76 -8.25 -0.12
N VAL A 238 -10.14 -7.20 -0.66
CA VAL A 238 -10.67 -5.84 -0.69
C VAL A 238 -10.87 -5.41 -2.13
N ARG A 239 -11.96 -4.69 -2.36
CA ARG A 239 -12.27 -4.04 -3.63
C ARG A 239 -12.72 -2.61 -3.31
N GLY A 240 -11.90 -1.65 -3.66
CA GLY A 240 -12.20 -0.25 -3.44
C GLY A 240 -12.24 0.52 -4.75
N SER A 241 -12.59 1.79 -4.64
CA SER A 241 -12.54 2.73 -5.76
C SER A 241 -11.38 3.71 -5.58
N PRO A 242 -10.68 4.10 -6.64
CA PRO A 242 -9.70 5.19 -6.59
C PRO A 242 -10.28 6.51 -6.08
N ASP A 243 -11.58 6.72 -6.27
CA ASP A 243 -12.28 7.94 -5.83
C ASP A 243 -12.79 7.86 -4.39
N ALA A 244 -12.83 6.67 -3.78
CA ALA A 244 -13.32 6.51 -2.41
C ALA A 244 -12.40 7.21 -1.41
N GLN A 245 -13.01 7.99 -0.53
CA GLN A 245 -12.34 8.65 0.60
C GLN A 245 -13.24 8.50 1.83
N SER A 246 -12.94 7.50 2.66
CA SER A 246 -13.78 7.13 3.78
C SER A 246 -12.98 6.41 4.86
N PRO A 247 -13.31 6.54 6.15
CA PRO A 247 -12.72 5.70 7.20
C PRO A 247 -12.98 4.21 6.98
N TRP A 248 -14.01 3.83 6.24
CA TRP A 248 -14.32 2.44 5.89
C TRP A 248 -13.29 1.83 4.95
N GLU A 249 -12.59 2.63 4.15
CA GLU A 249 -11.45 2.17 3.37
C GLU A 249 -10.30 1.70 4.29
N ILE A 250 -10.08 2.38 5.43
CA ILE A 250 -9.11 1.96 6.43
C ILE A 250 -9.61 0.69 7.13
N ALA A 251 -10.89 0.65 7.53
CA ALA A 251 -11.50 -0.47 8.20
C ALA A 251 -11.43 -1.77 7.37
N SER A 252 -11.43 -1.66 6.04
CA SER A 252 -11.26 -2.79 5.13
C SER A 252 -9.93 -3.54 5.32
N PHE A 253 -8.92 -2.90 5.92
CA PHE A 253 -7.60 -3.47 6.21
C PHE A 253 -7.35 -3.67 7.71
N LEU A 254 -8.41 -3.70 8.53
CA LEU A 254 -8.31 -3.90 9.98
C LEU A 254 -9.04 -5.16 10.42
N GLU A 255 -8.50 -5.82 11.43
CA GLU A 255 -9.17 -6.84 12.21
C GLU A 255 -9.80 -6.19 13.45
N LEU A 256 -11.06 -6.48 13.70
CA LEU A 256 -11.76 -6.04 14.93
C LEU A 256 -11.64 -7.15 15.97
N LYS A 257 -10.71 -7.01 16.90
CA LYS A 257 -10.43 -8.00 17.94
C LYS A 257 -11.25 -7.69 19.18
N THR A 258 -12.16 -8.59 19.55
CA THR A 258 -12.97 -8.47 20.75
C THR A 258 -12.30 -9.16 21.93
N VAL A 259 -12.12 -8.44 23.03
CA VAL A 259 -11.52 -8.91 24.28
C VAL A 259 -12.62 -9.08 25.35
N TRP A 260 -12.63 -10.24 25.99
CA TRP A 260 -13.48 -10.54 27.14
C TRP A 260 -12.60 -10.52 28.40
N HIS A 261 -12.67 -9.43 29.15
CA HIS A 261 -11.89 -9.26 30.36
C HIS A 261 -12.78 -9.56 31.61
N PRO A 262 -12.48 -10.60 32.38
CA PRO A 262 -13.26 -10.89 33.61
C PRO A 262 -13.19 -9.72 34.59
N VAL A 263 -14.33 -9.26 35.07
CA VAL A 263 -14.40 -8.33 36.20
C VAL A 263 -14.66 -9.14 37.44
N GLY A 264 -13.82 -8.96 38.49
CA GLY A 264 -13.99 -9.66 39.76
C GLY A 264 -15.37 -9.40 40.36
N GLN A 265 -15.91 -10.39 41.04
CA GLN A 265 -17.12 -10.26 41.85
C GLN A 265 -16.81 -9.49 43.12
#